data_8d7a121203ed04e83e6f38007bd295a0
#
_entry.id   8d7a121203ed04e83e6f38007bd295a0
#
_cell.length_a   1.000
_cell.length_b   1.000
_cell.length_c   1.000
_cell.angle_alpha   90.00
_cell.angle_beta   90.00
_cell.angle_gamma   90.00
#
_symmetry.space_group_name_H-M   'P 1'
#
loop_
_entity.id
_entity.type
_entity.pdbx_description
1 polymer ?
#
loop_
_entity_poly.entity_id
_entity_poly.type
_entity_poly.pdbx_seq_one_letter_code
_entity_poly.pdbx_strand_id
1 'polypeptide(L)'
;RDLNYSMTANSHDGNDFGDSYVEINLTAQHLFLYKKGKLVIETDFVSGNVSKGNATPTGAYGITYTEKNATLRGENYETPVTYWMPFAGNVGMHDAYWRSSFGGSIYKTAGSHGCINLPPSAAKVIFENVSKNYPVLVYELEGTEANANVDQKAAEAVDKLIAAIGDVTLDSKDVIDKAQKAYDKLNSNAKSKVKNYQILVDAKKKLGKLEKKNGE
;
A
#
# COMPACT_ATOMS: atom_id res chain seq x y z
N ARG A 1 6.62 17.15 -2.94
CA ARG A 1 5.62 16.19 -2.53
C ARG A 1 6.22 15.17 -1.60
N ASP A 2 5.56 14.88 -0.49
CA ASP A 2 5.96 13.81 0.41
C ASP A 2 5.63 12.46 -0.26
N LEU A 3 6.60 11.56 -0.34
CA LEU A 3 6.37 10.18 -0.71
C LEU A 3 5.53 9.52 0.37
N ASN A 4 4.76 8.48 0.02
CA ASN A 4 3.96 7.74 1.00
C ASN A 4 4.79 7.09 2.09
N TYR A 5 6.08 6.91 1.81
CA TYR A 5 7.09 6.50 2.76
C TYR A 5 8.21 7.54 2.73
N SER A 6 8.76 7.88 3.88
CA SER A 6 9.85 8.84 3.97
C SER A 6 11.10 8.29 3.27
N MET A 7 11.44 8.86 2.13
CA MET A 7 12.64 8.51 1.34
C MET A 7 13.79 9.50 1.57
N THR A 8 13.90 10.06 2.75
CA THR A 8 14.89 11.10 3.08
C THR A 8 16.35 10.64 2.90
N ALA A 9 16.63 9.34 2.92
CA ALA A 9 17.97 8.80 2.75
C ALA A 9 18.53 8.91 1.32
N ASN A 10 17.68 9.08 0.31
CA ASN A 10 18.06 9.18 -1.10
C ASN A 10 17.52 10.49 -1.72
N SER A 11 17.46 11.56 -0.94
CA SER A 11 16.99 12.85 -1.44
C SER A 11 17.93 13.39 -2.50
N HIS A 12 17.68 13.03 -3.73
CA HIS A 12 17.91 13.91 -4.86
C HIS A 12 16.91 15.08 -4.72
N ASP A 13 17.24 16.24 -5.23
CA ASP A 13 16.43 17.46 -5.11
C ASP A 13 14.97 17.25 -5.58
N GLY A 14 14.19 16.65 -4.78
CA GLY A 14 12.73 16.58 -4.70
C GLY A 14 11.86 16.33 -5.95
N ASN A 15 12.42 16.22 -7.16
CA ASN A 15 11.65 16.20 -8.41
C ASN A 15 12.19 15.27 -9.52
N ASP A 16 13.08 14.34 -9.20
CA ASP A 16 13.76 13.50 -10.22
C ASP A 16 12.81 12.63 -11.03
N PHE A 17 11.65 12.27 -10.44
CA PHE A 17 10.62 11.46 -11.09
C PHE A 17 9.44 12.28 -11.62
N GLY A 18 9.42 13.58 -11.38
CA GLY A 18 8.28 14.40 -11.70
C GLY A 18 7.05 14.08 -10.84
N ASP A 19 5.86 14.24 -11.40
CA ASP A 19 4.57 14.04 -10.74
C ASP A 19 3.81 12.78 -11.18
N SER A 20 4.43 11.98 -12.05
CA SER A 20 3.82 10.81 -12.70
C SER A 20 4.81 9.65 -12.67
N TYR A 21 4.59 8.66 -11.80
CA TYR A 21 5.47 7.52 -11.61
C TYR A 21 4.77 6.36 -10.91
N VAL A 22 5.38 5.17 -10.99
CA VAL A 22 5.04 4.01 -10.17
C VAL A 22 6.04 3.95 -9.02
N GLU A 23 5.55 3.82 -7.80
CA GLU A 23 6.33 3.65 -6.58
C GLU A 23 6.12 2.23 -6.05
N ILE A 24 7.20 1.46 -5.92
CA ILE A 24 7.19 0.06 -5.50
C ILE A 24 8.03 -0.08 -4.24
N ASN A 25 7.38 -0.23 -3.08
CA ASN A 25 8.05 -0.52 -1.82
C ASN A 25 8.10 -2.03 -1.58
N LEU A 26 9.28 -2.63 -1.74
CA LEU A 26 9.50 -4.07 -1.57
C LEU A 26 9.35 -4.51 -0.10
N THR A 27 9.70 -3.65 0.85
CA THR A 27 9.56 -3.94 2.27
C THR A 27 8.09 -4.01 2.67
N ALA A 28 7.29 -3.04 2.21
CA ALA A 28 5.85 -3.00 2.45
C ALA A 28 5.06 -3.99 1.58
N GLN A 29 5.65 -4.46 0.47
CA GLN A 29 4.94 -5.22 -0.59
C GLN A 29 3.72 -4.45 -1.11
N HIS A 30 3.88 -3.13 -1.27
CA HIS A 30 2.82 -2.21 -1.65
C HIS A 30 3.29 -1.25 -2.74
N LEU A 31 2.40 -1.00 -3.71
CA LEU A 31 2.65 -0.18 -4.90
C LEU A 31 1.67 0.98 -4.95
N PHE A 32 2.18 2.13 -5.38
CA PHE A 32 1.38 3.32 -5.70
C PHE A 32 1.64 3.75 -7.14
N LEU A 33 0.59 4.06 -7.89
CA LEU A 33 0.68 4.70 -9.19
C LEU A 33 0.19 6.15 -9.09
N TYR A 34 1.05 7.07 -9.45
CA TYR A 34 0.73 8.50 -9.53
C TYR A 34 0.75 8.99 -10.96
N LYS A 35 -0.21 9.85 -11.32
CA LYS A 35 -0.30 10.52 -12.62
C LYS A 35 -0.68 11.98 -12.40
N LYS A 36 0.17 12.91 -12.88
CA LYS A 36 -0.03 14.36 -12.70
C LYS A 36 -0.27 14.74 -11.22
N GLY A 37 0.55 14.19 -10.32
CA GLY A 37 0.48 14.42 -8.90
C GLY A 37 -0.70 13.78 -8.16
N LYS A 38 -1.56 13.02 -8.85
CA LYS A 38 -2.73 12.35 -8.25
C LYS A 38 -2.50 10.87 -8.14
N LEU A 39 -2.89 10.29 -7.01
CA LEU A 39 -2.94 8.84 -6.83
C LEU A 39 -4.02 8.27 -7.74
N VAL A 40 -3.63 7.35 -8.63
CA VAL A 40 -4.53 6.62 -9.54
C VAL A 40 -5.00 5.33 -8.88
N ILE A 41 -4.05 4.57 -8.33
CA ILE A 41 -4.30 3.31 -7.61
C ILE A 41 -3.18 3.03 -6.63
N GLU A 42 -3.52 2.36 -5.54
CA GLU A 42 -2.59 1.67 -4.66
C GLU A 42 -2.99 0.20 -4.54
N THR A 43 -2.03 -0.69 -4.38
CA THR A 43 -2.30 -2.13 -4.30
C THR A 43 -1.15 -2.90 -3.66
N ASP A 44 -1.50 -3.99 -2.97
CA ASP A 44 -0.52 -4.98 -2.55
C ASP A 44 -0.06 -5.81 -3.75
N PHE A 45 1.18 -6.30 -3.67
CA PHE A 45 1.78 -7.18 -4.68
C PHE A 45 2.59 -8.31 -4.03
N VAL A 46 3.12 -9.22 -4.85
CA VAL A 46 4.14 -10.18 -4.42
C VAL A 46 5.36 -10.02 -5.32
N SER A 47 6.50 -9.66 -4.72
CA SER A 47 7.79 -9.53 -5.40
C SER A 47 8.55 -10.84 -5.52
N GLY A 48 9.79 -10.77 -5.98
CA GLY A 48 10.70 -11.89 -6.14
C GLY A 48 10.97 -12.66 -4.85
N ASN A 49 11.17 -13.97 -4.97
CA ASN A 49 11.40 -14.88 -3.86
C ASN A 49 12.82 -14.71 -3.30
N VAL A 50 12.91 -14.08 -2.14
CA VAL A 50 14.19 -13.79 -1.48
C VAL A 50 14.94 -15.07 -1.07
N SER A 51 14.21 -16.08 -0.54
CA SER A 51 14.83 -17.34 -0.09
C SER A 51 15.46 -18.15 -1.22
N LYS A 52 15.04 -17.90 -2.46
CA LYS A 52 15.59 -18.54 -3.67
C LYS A 52 16.57 -17.64 -4.45
N GLY A 53 16.96 -16.50 -3.89
CA GLY A 53 17.85 -15.55 -4.56
C GLY A 53 17.21 -14.77 -5.72
N ASN A 54 15.89 -14.77 -5.83
CA ASN A 54 15.15 -14.08 -6.90
C ASN A 54 14.61 -12.71 -6.44
N ALA A 55 15.35 -12.00 -5.60
CA ALA A 55 14.92 -10.67 -5.14
C ALA A 55 14.68 -9.72 -6.33
N THR A 56 13.61 -8.95 -6.27
CA THR A 56 13.37 -7.88 -7.25
C THR A 56 14.44 -6.80 -7.10
N PRO A 57 15.10 -6.36 -8.19
CA PRO A 57 16.14 -5.36 -8.10
C PRO A 57 15.59 -3.98 -7.74
N THR A 58 16.24 -3.32 -6.77
CA THR A 58 15.97 -1.92 -6.41
C THR A 58 16.59 -0.97 -7.42
N GLY A 59 16.02 0.21 -7.61
CA GLY A 59 16.53 1.25 -8.49
C GLY A 59 15.47 2.14 -9.08
N ALA A 60 15.90 3.04 -9.93
CA ALA A 60 15.07 3.92 -10.73
C ALA A 60 15.07 3.43 -12.19
N TYR A 61 13.89 3.16 -12.72
CA TYR A 61 13.70 2.54 -14.03
C TYR A 61 12.69 3.33 -14.86
N GLY A 62 12.59 2.99 -16.13
CA GLY A 62 11.46 3.33 -16.99
C GLY A 62 10.81 2.06 -17.54
N ILE A 63 9.51 2.07 -17.73
CA ILE A 63 8.82 1.00 -18.45
C ILE A 63 9.45 0.83 -19.83
N THR A 64 9.90 -0.38 -20.15
CA THR A 64 10.59 -0.65 -21.44
C THR A 64 9.57 -0.67 -22.59
N TYR A 65 8.46 -1.35 -22.38
CA TYR A 65 7.30 -1.43 -23.27
C TYR A 65 6.08 -1.95 -22.48
N THR A 66 4.93 -1.97 -23.11
CA THR A 66 3.72 -2.62 -22.57
C THR A 66 3.18 -3.62 -23.56
N GLU A 67 2.77 -4.80 -23.13
CA GLU A 67 2.27 -5.86 -23.99
C GLU A 67 1.04 -6.55 -23.37
N LYS A 68 -0.02 -6.74 -24.17
CA LYS A 68 -1.17 -7.55 -23.80
C LYS A 68 -0.99 -9.00 -24.25
N ASN A 69 -1.49 -9.92 -23.41
CA ASN A 69 -1.48 -11.35 -23.69
C ASN A 69 -0.06 -11.89 -23.99
N ALA A 70 0.89 -11.44 -23.18
CA ALA A 70 2.27 -11.90 -23.24
C ALA A 70 2.42 -13.30 -22.63
N THR A 71 3.46 -14.01 -23.05
CA THR A 71 3.88 -15.26 -22.40
C THR A 71 5.26 -15.07 -21.83
N LEU A 72 5.35 -15.09 -20.49
CA LEU A 72 6.62 -14.97 -19.77
C LEU A 72 7.31 -16.33 -19.78
N ARG A 73 8.56 -16.35 -20.27
CA ARG A 73 9.37 -17.55 -20.40
C ARG A 73 10.63 -17.45 -19.55
N GLY A 74 10.92 -18.50 -18.82
CA GLY A 74 12.17 -18.72 -18.12
C GLY A 74 12.70 -20.13 -18.36
N GLU A 75 13.80 -20.50 -17.73
CA GLU A 75 14.44 -21.78 -17.94
C GLU A 75 13.50 -22.98 -17.75
N ASN A 76 12.58 -22.90 -16.79
CA ASN A 76 11.69 -24.01 -16.40
C ASN A 76 10.22 -23.61 -16.30
N TYR A 77 9.82 -22.47 -16.89
CA TYR A 77 8.41 -22.05 -16.86
C TYR A 77 8.01 -21.30 -18.12
N GLU A 78 6.73 -21.44 -18.44
CA GLU A 78 6.03 -20.66 -19.45
C GLU A 78 4.68 -20.24 -18.84
N THR A 79 4.50 -18.93 -18.67
CA THR A 79 3.34 -18.38 -17.95
C THR A 79 2.66 -17.30 -18.78
N PRO A 80 1.42 -17.54 -19.24
CA PRO A 80 0.64 -16.51 -19.91
C PRO A 80 0.20 -15.44 -18.89
N VAL A 81 0.26 -14.16 -19.29
CA VAL A 81 -0.21 -13.01 -18.51
C VAL A 81 -1.01 -12.09 -19.43
N THR A 82 -2.00 -11.40 -18.89
CA THR A 82 -2.82 -10.49 -19.68
C THR A 82 -2.13 -9.13 -19.87
N TYR A 83 -1.42 -8.66 -18.84
CA TYR A 83 -0.79 -7.35 -18.81
C TYR A 83 0.68 -7.50 -18.45
N TRP A 84 1.57 -7.13 -19.35
CA TRP A 84 3.01 -7.19 -19.14
C TRP A 84 3.66 -5.81 -19.28
N MET A 85 4.41 -5.40 -18.28
CA MET A 85 5.05 -4.09 -18.17
C MET A 85 6.48 -4.25 -17.62
N PRO A 86 7.48 -4.64 -18.46
CA PRO A 86 8.87 -4.78 -18.03
C PRO A 86 9.51 -3.43 -17.73
N PHE A 87 10.40 -3.40 -16.72
CA PHE A 87 11.16 -2.20 -16.34
C PHE A 87 12.64 -2.46 -16.05
N ALA A 88 13.04 -3.67 -15.69
CA ALA A 88 14.43 -4.02 -15.37
C ALA A 88 14.83 -5.34 -16.05
N GLY A 89 15.26 -5.28 -17.30
CA GLY A 89 15.53 -6.47 -18.11
C GLY A 89 14.31 -7.35 -18.26
N ASN A 90 14.36 -8.58 -17.73
CA ASN A 90 13.23 -9.54 -17.73
C ASN A 90 12.34 -9.39 -16.49
N VAL A 91 12.55 -8.38 -15.65
CA VAL A 91 11.72 -8.10 -14.50
C VAL A 91 10.71 -7.01 -14.84
N GLY A 92 9.46 -7.24 -14.52
CA GLY A 92 8.38 -6.30 -14.78
C GLY A 92 7.17 -6.52 -13.87
N MET A 93 6.15 -5.71 -14.05
CA MET A 93 4.84 -5.84 -13.42
C MET A 93 3.92 -6.66 -14.33
N HIS A 94 3.13 -7.56 -13.75
CA HIS A 94 2.11 -8.32 -14.48
C HIS A 94 1.00 -8.83 -13.57
N ASP A 95 -0.15 -9.19 -14.15
CA ASP A 95 -1.22 -9.88 -13.43
C ASP A 95 -0.80 -11.30 -13.02
N ALA A 96 -1.29 -11.73 -11.87
CA ALA A 96 -1.04 -13.07 -11.34
C ALA A 96 -2.37 -13.71 -10.89
N TYR A 97 -3.16 -14.14 -11.86
CA TYR A 97 -4.49 -14.73 -11.65
C TYR A 97 -4.46 -16.03 -10.82
N TRP A 98 -3.29 -16.67 -10.74
CA TRP A 98 -3.09 -17.89 -9.94
C TRP A 98 -2.90 -17.65 -8.43
N ARG A 99 -2.80 -16.36 -8.01
CA ARG A 99 -2.65 -15.99 -6.60
C ARG A 99 -3.99 -15.53 -6.03
N SER A 100 -4.31 -16.03 -4.84
CA SER A 100 -5.50 -15.61 -4.09
C SER A 100 -5.18 -14.51 -3.05
N SER A 101 -3.88 -14.24 -2.79
CA SER A 101 -3.45 -13.24 -1.80
C SER A 101 -2.17 -12.55 -2.24
N PHE A 102 -2.01 -11.30 -1.80
CA PHE A 102 -0.90 -10.43 -2.12
C PHE A 102 -0.42 -9.71 -0.85
N GLY A 103 0.79 -9.15 -0.90
CA GLY A 103 1.36 -8.39 0.20
C GLY A 103 2.00 -9.24 1.30
N GLY A 104 2.27 -8.60 2.43
CA GLY A 104 2.80 -9.23 3.62
C GLY A 104 4.17 -9.88 3.44
N SER A 105 4.35 -11.08 3.97
CA SER A 105 5.61 -11.81 3.94
C SER A 105 5.67 -12.91 2.85
N ILE A 106 4.71 -12.97 1.94
CA ILE A 106 4.61 -14.02 0.91
C ILE A 106 5.89 -14.11 0.08
N TYR A 107 6.46 -12.96 -0.29
CA TYR A 107 7.68 -12.88 -1.11
C TYR A 107 8.89 -13.58 -0.50
N LYS A 108 8.93 -13.71 0.82
CA LYS A 108 10.08 -14.31 1.51
C LYS A 108 10.30 -15.77 1.14
N THR A 109 9.22 -16.54 0.94
CA THR A 109 9.28 -18.01 0.68
C THR A 109 8.49 -18.47 -0.54
N ALA A 110 7.46 -17.70 -0.95
CA ALA A 110 6.56 -18.01 -2.06
C ALA A 110 6.46 -16.85 -3.07
N GLY A 111 7.53 -16.08 -3.21
CA GLY A 111 7.65 -14.99 -4.18
C GLY A 111 7.74 -15.45 -5.63
N SER A 112 7.85 -14.50 -6.54
CA SER A 112 8.04 -14.70 -7.98
C SER A 112 9.52 -15.02 -8.32
N HIS A 113 9.84 -15.08 -9.61
CA HIS A 113 11.22 -15.14 -10.11
C HIS A 113 11.87 -13.75 -10.28
N GLY A 114 11.34 -12.72 -9.60
CA GLY A 114 11.83 -11.34 -9.64
C GLY A 114 10.75 -10.33 -10.04
N CYS A 115 9.73 -10.74 -10.77
CA CYS A 115 8.63 -9.87 -11.21
C CYS A 115 7.72 -9.43 -10.07
N ILE A 116 7.03 -8.33 -10.27
CA ILE A 116 5.96 -7.82 -9.40
C ILE A 116 4.64 -8.43 -9.82
N ASN A 117 4.17 -9.39 -9.04
CA ASN A 117 2.90 -10.07 -9.24
C ASN A 117 1.77 -9.24 -8.67
N LEU A 118 0.83 -8.81 -9.48
CA LEU A 118 -0.29 -7.94 -9.15
C LEU A 118 -1.64 -8.67 -9.16
N PRO A 119 -2.62 -8.23 -8.36
CA PRO A 119 -4.01 -8.59 -8.61
C PRO A 119 -4.42 -8.22 -10.04
N PRO A 120 -5.17 -9.07 -10.77
CA PRO A 120 -5.53 -8.80 -12.17
C PRO A 120 -6.23 -7.46 -12.40
N SER A 121 -7.11 -7.04 -11.49
CA SER A 121 -7.79 -5.75 -11.56
C SER A 121 -6.83 -4.57 -11.44
N ALA A 122 -5.85 -4.66 -10.54
CA ALA A 122 -4.83 -3.63 -10.36
C ALA A 122 -3.87 -3.57 -11.55
N ALA A 123 -3.41 -4.73 -12.05
CA ALA A 123 -2.56 -4.81 -13.23
C ALA A 123 -3.22 -4.14 -14.45
N LYS A 124 -4.54 -4.33 -14.65
CA LYS A 124 -5.31 -3.65 -15.70
C LYS A 124 -5.24 -2.15 -15.56
N VAL A 125 -5.55 -1.62 -14.38
CA VAL A 125 -5.56 -0.16 -14.15
C VAL A 125 -4.17 0.43 -14.37
N ILE A 126 -3.11 -0.24 -13.87
CA ILE A 126 -1.73 0.21 -14.06
C ILE A 126 -1.40 0.21 -15.55
N PHE A 127 -1.66 -0.87 -16.26
CA PHE A 127 -1.40 -1.02 -17.70
C PHE A 127 -2.05 0.09 -18.54
N GLU A 128 -3.29 0.45 -18.22
CA GLU A 128 -4.04 1.50 -18.91
C GLU A 128 -3.51 2.92 -18.65
N ASN A 129 -2.65 3.09 -17.64
CA ASN A 129 -2.15 4.38 -17.20
C ASN A 129 -0.65 4.61 -17.41
N VAL A 130 0.12 3.56 -17.70
CA VAL A 130 1.56 3.64 -17.97
C VAL A 130 1.86 3.45 -19.46
N SER A 131 3.05 3.88 -19.88
CA SER A 131 3.56 3.70 -21.23
C SER A 131 5.08 3.52 -21.20
N LYS A 132 5.70 3.29 -22.36
CA LYS A 132 7.16 3.27 -22.47
C LYS A 132 7.77 4.53 -21.82
N ASN A 133 8.86 4.33 -21.09
CA ASN A 133 9.58 5.34 -20.29
C ASN A 133 8.81 5.92 -19.10
N TYR A 134 7.65 5.37 -18.73
CA TYR A 134 6.97 5.76 -17.50
C TYR A 134 7.86 5.43 -16.30
N PRO A 135 8.17 6.40 -15.42
CA PRO A 135 9.11 6.19 -14.33
C PRO A 135 8.63 5.13 -13.33
N VAL A 136 9.54 4.27 -12.90
CA VAL A 136 9.30 3.24 -11.87
C VAL A 136 10.41 3.34 -10.83
N LEU A 137 10.03 3.60 -9.58
CA LEU A 137 10.92 3.62 -8.44
C LEU A 137 10.72 2.35 -7.62
N VAL A 138 11.76 1.54 -7.49
CA VAL A 138 11.76 0.30 -6.69
C VAL A 138 12.74 0.46 -5.53
N TYR A 139 12.26 0.29 -4.30
CA TYR A 139 13.08 0.49 -3.11
C TYR A 139 12.69 -0.44 -1.96
N GLU A 140 13.60 -0.52 -0.99
CA GLU A 140 13.37 -1.09 0.33
C GLU A 140 13.43 0.01 1.37
N LEU A 141 12.54 -0.02 2.36
CA LEU A 141 12.49 0.95 3.44
C LEU A 141 12.12 0.24 4.74
N GLU A 142 13.12 0.05 5.59
CA GLU A 142 12.94 -0.56 6.90
C GLU A 142 11.89 0.18 7.73
N GLY A 143 11.06 -0.56 8.46
CA GLY A 143 9.97 -0.01 9.27
C GLY A 143 8.65 0.17 8.53
N THR A 144 8.62 -0.12 7.22
CA THR A 144 7.38 -0.11 6.41
C THR A 144 6.82 -1.50 6.14
N GLU A 145 7.37 -2.53 6.78
CA GLU A 145 6.92 -3.91 6.61
C GLU A 145 5.42 -4.01 6.77
N ALA A 146 4.74 -4.53 5.74
CA ALA A 146 3.34 -4.90 5.79
C ALA A 146 3.18 -6.08 6.77
N ASN A 147 3.33 -5.80 8.03
CA ASN A 147 3.08 -6.74 9.08
C ASN A 147 1.58 -6.74 9.34
N ALA A 148 0.91 -7.82 9.00
CA ALA A 148 -0.42 -8.10 9.54
C ALA A 148 -0.46 -7.89 11.06
N ASN A 149 0.68 -8.10 11.75
CA ASN A 149 0.89 -7.82 13.17
C ASN A 149 1.01 -6.32 13.51
N VAL A 150 1.62 -5.49 12.65
CA VAL A 150 1.73 -4.04 12.92
C VAL A 150 0.36 -3.38 12.74
N ASP A 151 -0.32 -3.67 11.65
CA ASP A 151 -1.68 -3.18 11.40
C ASP A 151 -2.66 -3.70 12.44
N GLN A 152 -2.53 -4.97 12.85
CA GLN A 152 -3.34 -5.55 13.91
C GLN A 152 -3.07 -4.86 15.26
N LYS A 153 -1.81 -4.67 15.65
CA LYS A 153 -1.44 -3.96 16.89
C LYS A 153 -1.87 -2.49 16.86
N ALA A 154 -1.73 -1.83 15.72
CA ALA A 154 -2.16 -0.44 15.55
C ALA A 154 -3.69 -0.31 15.67
N ALA A 155 -4.45 -1.23 15.07
CA ALA A 155 -5.90 -1.29 15.20
C ALA A 155 -6.33 -1.59 16.65
N GLU A 156 -5.69 -2.55 17.31
CA GLU A 156 -5.94 -2.89 18.73
C GLU A 156 -5.63 -1.73 19.68
N ALA A 157 -4.59 -0.94 19.39
CA ALA A 157 -4.30 0.26 20.17
C ALA A 157 -5.42 1.30 20.05
N VAL A 158 -5.99 1.48 18.84
CA VAL A 158 -7.15 2.35 18.62
C VAL A 158 -8.40 1.78 19.28
N ASP A 159 -8.66 0.48 19.17
CA ASP A 159 -9.78 -0.17 19.86
C ASP A 159 -9.73 0.04 21.38
N LYS A 160 -8.55 0.01 21.99
CA LYS A 160 -8.36 0.33 23.42
C LYS A 160 -8.69 1.78 23.74
N LEU A 161 -8.28 2.73 22.88
CA LEU A 161 -8.63 4.14 23.07
C LEU A 161 -10.12 4.38 22.94
N ILE A 162 -10.80 3.71 22.01
CA ILE A 162 -12.24 3.79 21.82
C ILE A 162 -12.97 3.18 23.03
N ALA A 163 -12.52 2.03 23.50
CA ALA A 163 -13.09 1.37 24.69
C ALA A 163 -12.94 2.21 25.97
N ALA A 164 -11.88 3.02 26.06
CA ALA A 164 -11.65 3.91 27.19
C ALA A 164 -12.59 5.15 27.23
N ILE A 165 -13.39 5.41 26.18
CA ILE A 165 -14.34 6.52 26.15
C ILE A 165 -15.43 6.32 27.23
N GLY A 166 -15.88 5.08 27.44
CA GLY A 166 -16.91 4.77 28.42
C GLY A 166 -18.21 5.53 28.20
N ASP A 167 -18.86 5.95 29.30
CA ASP A 167 -20.05 6.79 29.25
C ASP A 167 -19.72 8.21 28.82
N VAL A 168 -20.39 8.68 27.76
CA VAL A 168 -20.12 10.00 27.18
C VAL A 168 -20.80 11.09 28.01
N THR A 169 -19.96 12.02 28.53
CA THR A 169 -20.33 13.26 29.19
C THR A 169 -19.72 14.45 28.46
N LEU A 170 -19.94 15.68 28.93
CA LEU A 170 -19.28 16.88 28.37
C LEU A 170 -17.77 16.85 28.52
N ASP A 171 -17.25 16.16 29.54
CA ASP A 171 -15.80 16.03 29.79
C ASP A 171 -15.13 14.98 28.89
N SER A 172 -15.92 14.23 28.10
CA SER A 172 -15.40 13.15 27.25
C SER A 172 -14.73 13.65 25.95
N LYS A 173 -14.72 14.95 25.69
CA LYS A 173 -14.23 15.55 24.46
C LYS A 173 -12.77 15.14 24.15
N ASP A 174 -11.86 15.30 25.10
CA ASP A 174 -10.44 15.04 24.90
C ASP A 174 -10.18 13.54 24.61
N VAL A 175 -10.90 12.64 25.27
CA VAL A 175 -10.76 11.19 25.06
C VAL A 175 -11.28 10.80 23.68
N ILE A 176 -12.43 11.36 23.27
CA ILE A 176 -13.02 11.13 21.94
C ILE A 176 -12.10 11.69 20.84
N ASP A 177 -11.58 12.91 21.00
CA ASP A 177 -10.66 13.52 20.03
C ASP A 177 -9.34 12.75 19.92
N LYS A 178 -8.83 12.24 21.04
CA LYS A 178 -7.63 11.39 21.04
C LYS A 178 -7.85 10.09 20.26
N ALA A 179 -8.97 9.42 20.49
CA ALA A 179 -9.33 8.20 19.76
C ALA A 179 -9.50 8.47 18.25
N GLN A 180 -10.16 9.58 17.89
CA GLN A 180 -10.33 9.97 16.48
C GLN A 180 -9.00 10.26 15.80
N LYS A 181 -8.12 11.05 16.42
CA LYS A 181 -6.78 11.35 15.89
C LYS A 181 -5.93 10.09 15.71
N ALA A 182 -6.05 9.14 16.63
CA ALA A 182 -5.35 7.86 16.51
C ALA A 182 -5.90 7.01 15.34
N TYR A 183 -7.22 6.96 15.16
CA TYR A 183 -7.87 6.28 14.03
C TYR A 183 -7.48 6.91 12.68
N ASP A 184 -7.46 8.24 12.60
CA ASP A 184 -7.16 8.94 11.35
C ASP A 184 -5.73 8.69 10.85
N LYS A 185 -4.79 8.44 11.78
CA LYS A 185 -3.39 8.10 11.47
C LYS A 185 -3.20 6.67 10.95
N LEU A 186 -4.18 5.79 11.09
CA LEU A 186 -4.08 4.43 10.58
C LEU A 186 -4.12 4.41 9.05
N ASN A 187 -3.34 3.52 8.45
CA ASN A 187 -3.49 3.17 7.05
C ASN A 187 -4.80 2.41 6.79
N SER A 188 -5.16 2.21 5.52
CA SER A 188 -6.42 1.55 5.14
C SER A 188 -6.55 0.13 5.69
N ASN A 189 -5.44 -0.63 5.72
CA ASN A 189 -5.44 -2.01 6.24
C ASN A 189 -5.67 -2.05 7.74
N ALA A 190 -5.02 -1.18 8.51
CA ALA A 190 -5.23 -1.08 9.95
C ALA A 190 -6.65 -0.58 10.27
N LYS A 191 -7.18 0.40 9.51
CA LYS A 191 -8.57 0.88 9.67
C LYS A 191 -9.60 -0.23 9.52
N SER A 192 -9.41 -1.12 8.54
CA SER A 192 -10.32 -2.27 8.32
C SER A 192 -10.32 -3.29 9.47
N LYS A 193 -9.29 -3.28 10.32
CA LYS A 193 -9.14 -4.18 11.48
C LYS A 193 -9.67 -3.59 12.79
N VAL A 194 -10.04 -2.31 12.82
CA VAL A 194 -10.65 -1.66 14.00
C VAL A 194 -12.07 -2.19 14.19
N LYS A 195 -12.32 -2.79 15.35
CA LYS A 195 -13.59 -3.46 15.68
C LYS A 195 -14.63 -2.51 16.27
N ASN A 196 -14.17 -1.49 16.99
CA ASN A 196 -15.01 -0.62 17.82
C ASN A 196 -15.33 0.72 17.16
N TYR A 197 -15.06 0.90 15.85
CA TYR A 197 -15.23 2.19 15.18
C TYR A 197 -16.63 2.79 15.32
N GLN A 198 -17.67 1.95 15.32
CA GLN A 198 -19.05 2.42 15.49
C GLN A 198 -19.27 3.09 16.86
N ILE A 199 -18.60 2.60 17.92
CA ILE A 199 -18.66 3.20 19.26
C ILE A 199 -18.11 4.64 19.22
N LEU A 200 -17.01 4.88 18.51
CA LEU A 200 -16.43 6.22 18.35
C LEU A 200 -17.41 7.16 17.61
N VAL A 201 -18.05 6.67 16.55
CA VAL A 201 -19.05 7.43 15.79
C VAL A 201 -20.23 7.84 16.69
N ASP A 202 -20.73 6.89 17.48
CA ASP A 202 -21.88 7.13 18.36
C ASP A 202 -21.51 8.04 19.54
N ALA A 203 -20.29 7.91 20.08
CA ALA A 203 -19.77 8.79 21.11
C ALA A 203 -19.70 10.25 20.63
N LYS A 204 -19.20 10.49 19.42
CA LYS A 204 -19.16 11.84 18.80
C LYS A 204 -20.56 12.43 18.64
N LYS A 205 -21.52 11.62 18.16
CA LYS A 205 -22.93 12.07 18.03
C LYS A 205 -23.55 12.42 19.38
N LYS A 206 -23.28 11.60 20.41
CA LYS A 206 -23.81 11.83 21.76
C LYS A 206 -23.20 13.10 22.38
N LEU A 207 -21.89 13.30 22.26
CA LEU A 207 -21.20 14.50 22.73
C LEU A 207 -21.78 15.76 22.08
N GLY A 208 -21.94 15.79 20.76
CA GLY A 208 -22.50 16.94 20.04
C GLY A 208 -23.95 17.27 20.42
N LYS A 209 -24.74 16.26 20.85
CA LYS A 209 -26.10 16.51 21.42
C LYS A 209 -26.01 17.14 22.81
N LEU A 210 -25.08 16.68 23.64
CA LEU A 210 -24.91 17.24 25.00
C LEU A 210 -24.37 18.68 24.95
N GLU A 211 -23.45 18.99 24.05
CA GLU A 211 -22.92 20.35 23.85
C GLU A 211 -24.02 21.31 23.42
N LYS A 212 -24.91 20.92 22.49
CA LYS A 212 -26.05 21.74 22.06
C LYS A 212 -27.03 22.01 23.18
N LYS A 213 -27.32 21.01 24.01
CA LYS A 213 -28.26 21.13 25.14
C LYS A 213 -27.70 21.98 26.28
N ASN A 214 -26.36 22.11 26.39
CA ASN A 214 -25.72 22.89 27.46
C ASN A 214 -25.42 24.33 27.03
N GLY A 215 -25.60 24.65 25.75
CA GLY A 215 -25.40 26.00 25.18
C GLY A 215 -26.72 26.76 24.95
N GLU A 216 -27.87 26.15 25.28
CA GLU A 216 -29.17 26.79 25.41
C GLU A 216 -29.46 27.14 26.88
#